data_a31e133e177327f98491878cf8f50075
#
_entry.id   a31e133e177327f98491878cf8f50075
#
_cell.length_a   1.000
_cell.length_b   1.000
_cell.length_c   1.000
_cell.angle_alpha   90.00
_cell.angle_beta   90.00
_cell.angle_gamma   90.00
#
_symmetry.space_group_name_H-M   'P 1'
#
loop_
_entity.id
_entity.type
_entity.pdbx_description
1 polymer ?
#
loop_
_entity_poly.entity_id
_entity_poly.type
_entity_poly.pdbx_seq_one_letter_code
_entity_poly.pdbx_strand_id
1 'polypeptide(L)'
;MAQIKVFSFWCLLFLIPPHLSSQSEQPIGVKEAYKYVGETKIVCGKIVSTKYLKRASGGPIFLNFGRDYPNQQMTGLIWFGRFSEYFSYKPEKFLKRKNVCVKGYISEYEGKTQMEIRTEKQIKLKE
;
A
#
# COMPACT_ATOMS: atom_id res chain seq x y z
N MET A 1 10.98 69.11 2.47
CA MET A 1 11.07 68.64 2.23
C MET A 1 10.89 67.51 1.96
N ALA A 2 10.76 66.87 1.79
CA ALA A 2 10.49 65.86 1.44
C ALA A 2 10.60 64.74 1.87
N GLN A 3 10.45 64.07 1.89
CA GLN A 3 10.45 63.05 2.20
C GLN A 3 10.10 61.90 1.90
N ILE A 4 10.09 61.31 1.77
CA ILE A 4 9.80 60.27 1.43
C ILE A 4 9.73 59.16 1.85
N LYS A 5 9.48 58.48 1.79
CA LYS A 5 9.36 57.46 2.14
C LYS A 5 9.24 56.35 1.71
N VAL A 6 9.23 55.74 1.61
CA VAL A 6 9.18 54.67 1.23
C VAL A 6 8.91 53.58 1.63
N PHE A 7 8.64 53.02 1.57
CA PHE A 7 8.44 51.93 1.78
C PHE A 7 8.38 50.86 1.62
N SER A 8 8.33 50.33 1.57
CA SER A 8 8.40 49.31 1.39
C SER A 8 8.06 48.28 1.55
N PHE A 9 7.95 47.72 1.35
CA PHE A 9 7.75 46.62 1.31
C PHE A 9 7.74 45.56 1.26
N TRP A 10 7.76 45.48 1.17
CA TRP A 10 7.81 44.55 1.00
C TRP A 10 7.59 43.59 1.31
N CYS A 11 7.47 43.41 1.37
CA CYS A 11 7.30 42.42 1.53
C CYS A 11 7.08 41.47 1.50
N LEU A 12 7.14 41.40 1.26
CA LEU A 12 7.00 40.49 1.13
C LEU A 12 6.95 39.50 1.16
N LEU A 13 6.95 39.19 1.07
CA LEU A 13 6.92 38.29 0.95
C LEU A 13 6.86 37.30 1.12
N PHE A 14 6.74 36.83 1.01
CA PHE A 14 6.63 35.84 1.04
C PHE A 14 6.65 34.90 1.05
N LEU A 15 6.71 34.61 0.84
CA LEU A 15 6.67 33.85 0.73
C LEU A 15 6.54 32.74 1.17
N ILE A 16 6.30 32.01 0.99
CA ILE A 16 5.92 31.06 1.37
C ILE A 16 6.20 29.97 0.80
N PRO A 17 6.51 29.19 1.14
CA PRO A 17 6.93 28.17 0.73
C PRO A 17 6.17 27.11 0.60
N PRO A 18 6.11 26.60 0.00
CA PRO A 18 5.34 25.67 -0.26
C PRO A 18 5.66 24.46 0.26
N HIS A 19 5.54 23.92 0.65
CA HIS A 19 5.73 22.93 1.19
C HIS A 19 5.61 21.85 0.61
N LEU A 20 5.84 21.43 0.30
CA LEU A 20 5.87 20.52 -0.26
C LEU A 20 6.06 19.50 0.38
N SER A 21 5.76 19.27 0.95
CA SER A 21 5.69 18.36 1.59
C SER A 21 5.95 17.17 1.19
N SER A 22 6.53 16.79 1.15
CA SER A 22 6.82 15.65 0.79
C SER A 22 6.66 14.86 1.83
N GLN A 23 5.71 14.46 2.17
CA GLN A 23 5.56 13.65 3.11
C GLN A 23 5.98 12.37 2.80
N SER A 24 6.80 11.74 3.37
CA SER A 24 7.12 10.41 3.16
C SER A 24 5.96 9.65 3.63
N GLU A 25 5.54 8.70 2.92
CA GLU A 25 4.41 7.90 3.32
C GLU A 25 4.80 7.07 4.51
N GLN A 26 4.04 7.16 5.56
CA GLN A 26 4.27 6.36 6.74
C GLN A 26 3.57 5.02 6.57
N PRO A 27 4.28 3.91 6.69
CA PRO A 27 3.65 2.60 6.61
C PRO A 27 2.71 2.38 7.77
N ILE A 28 1.66 1.62 7.55
CA ILE A 28 0.75 1.24 8.62
C ILE A 28 0.83 -0.27 8.81
N GLY A 29 0.49 -0.72 9.99
CA GLY A 29 0.46 -2.15 10.25
C GLY A 29 -0.81 -2.77 9.71
N VAL A 30 -0.74 -4.03 9.34
CA VAL A 30 -1.89 -4.71 8.75
C VAL A 30 -3.07 -4.74 9.72
N LYS A 31 -2.82 -4.70 11.02
CA LYS A 31 -3.89 -4.65 11.99
C LYS A 31 -4.74 -3.40 11.84
N GLU A 32 -4.16 -2.32 11.33
CA GLU A 32 -4.84 -1.06 11.20
C GLU A 32 -5.40 -0.83 9.79
N ALA A 33 -5.13 -1.74 8.87
CA ALA A 33 -5.51 -1.52 7.47
C ALA A 33 -6.99 -1.23 7.28
N TYR A 34 -7.82 -1.87 8.09
CA TYR A 34 -9.27 -1.69 7.94
C TYR A 34 -9.71 -0.24 8.13
N LYS A 35 -8.90 0.56 8.82
CA LYS A 35 -9.24 1.97 9.05
C LYS A 35 -8.99 2.84 7.83
N TYR A 36 -8.32 2.29 6.84
CA TYR A 36 -7.89 3.07 5.68
C TYR A 36 -8.51 2.59 4.37
N VAL A 37 -9.65 1.92 4.44
CA VAL A 37 -10.34 1.49 3.24
C VAL A 37 -10.67 2.73 2.40
N GLY A 38 -10.35 2.66 1.12
CA GLY A 38 -10.53 3.78 0.20
C GLY A 38 -9.28 4.60 -0.01
N GLU A 39 -8.18 4.23 0.65
CA GLU A 39 -6.92 4.98 0.52
C GLU A 39 -5.81 4.08 0.01
N THR A 40 -4.80 4.69 -0.60
CA THR A 40 -3.59 3.99 -1.01
C THR A 40 -2.58 4.14 0.10
N LYS A 41 -2.11 3.02 0.60
CA LYS A 41 -1.19 3.01 1.74
C LYS A 41 -0.11 1.96 1.57
N ILE A 42 0.94 2.09 2.34
CA ILE A 42 1.94 1.03 2.48
C ILE A 42 1.54 0.28 3.73
N VAL A 43 1.21 -1.00 3.56
CA VAL A 43 0.75 -1.83 4.67
C VAL A 43 1.78 -2.91 4.94
N CYS A 44 2.22 -3.02 6.18
CA CYS A 44 3.24 -3.99 6.55
C CYS A 44 2.66 -5.06 7.47
N GLY A 45 3.04 -6.29 7.22
CA GLY A 45 2.59 -7.39 8.05
C GLY A 45 3.16 -8.70 7.57
N LYS A 46 2.82 -9.76 8.30
CA LYS A 46 3.29 -11.09 7.95
C LYS A 46 2.23 -11.81 7.12
N ILE A 47 2.66 -12.41 6.03
CA ILE A 47 1.79 -13.28 5.24
C ILE A 47 1.85 -14.65 5.90
N VAL A 48 0.83 -15.00 6.65
CA VAL A 48 0.87 -16.25 7.42
C VAL A 48 0.48 -17.45 6.60
N SER A 49 -0.31 -17.26 5.55
CA SER A 49 -0.69 -18.38 4.68
C SER A 49 -1.05 -17.84 3.31
N THR A 50 -1.06 -18.73 2.34
CA THR A 50 -1.39 -18.37 0.97
C THR A 50 -2.26 -19.45 0.37
N LYS A 51 -3.04 -19.08 -0.64
CA LYS A 51 -3.83 -20.04 -1.36
C LYS A 51 -3.90 -19.63 -2.83
N TYR A 52 -3.58 -20.57 -3.71
CA TYR A 52 -3.61 -20.33 -5.14
C TYR A 52 -4.72 -21.18 -5.73
N LEU A 53 -5.76 -20.56 -6.28
CA LEU A 53 -6.83 -21.27 -6.93
C LEU A 53 -6.55 -21.28 -8.42
N LYS A 54 -5.64 -22.15 -8.80
CA LYS A 54 -5.12 -22.18 -10.15
C LYS A 54 -6.20 -22.42 -11.21
N ARG A 55 -7.21 -23.19 -10.87
CA ARG A 55 -8.25 -23.52 -11.84
C ARG A 55 -9.45 -22.60 -11.80
N ALA A 56 -9.48 -21.68 -10.86
CA ALA A 56 -10.58 -20.72 -10.80
C ALA A 56 -10.37 -19.65 -11.84
N SER A 57 -11.44 -18.99 -12.24
CA SER A 57 -11.37 -17.92 -13.21
C SER A 57 -10.42 -16.84 -12.70
N GLY A 58 -9.50 -16.42 -13.55
CA GLY A 58 -8.50 -15.41 -13.19
C GLY A 58 -7.33 -15.93 -12.38
N GLY A 59 -7.38 -17.21 -11.94
CA GLY A 59 -6.29 -17.81 -11.17
C GLY A 59 -5.86 -16.99 -9.98
N PRO A 60 -6.78 -16.71 -9.04
CA PRO A 60 -6.41 -15.82 -7.93
C PRO A 60 -5.49 -16.49 -6.92
N ILE A 61 -4.54 -15.69 -6.43
CA ILE A 61 -3.71 -16.07 -5.31
C ILE A 61 -4.11 -15.18 -4.16
N PHE A 62 -4.40 -15.79 -3.01
CA PHE A 62 -4.76 -15.07 -1.81
C PHE A 62 -3.59 -15.09 -0.84
N LEU A 63 -3.23 -13.93 -0.32
CA LEU A 63 -2.18 -13.80 0.67
C LEU A 63 -2.87 -13.36 1.96
N ASN A 64 -2.84 -14.22 2.97
CA ASN A 64 -3.53 -13.93 4.23
C ASN A 64 -2.58 -13.28 5.21
N PHE A 65 -2.84 -12.00 5.50
CA PHE A 65 -1.98 -11.22 6.38
C PHE A 65 -2.43 -11.27 7.83
N GLY A 66 -1.48 -11.44 8.72
CA GLY A 66 -1.70 -11.32 10.16
C GLY A 66 -2.24 -12.55 10.81
N ARG A 67 -3.25 -13.16 10.23
CA ARG A 67 -3.85 -14.37 10.72
C ARG A 67 -4.29 -15.21 9.54
N ASP A 68 -4.50 -16.48 9.79
CA ASP A 68 -4.93 -17.37 8.74
C ASP A 68 -6.39 -17.15 8.38
N TYR A 69 -6.77 -17.60 7.21
CA TYR A 69 -8.13 -17.54 6.73
C TYR A 69 -9.02 -18.39 7.66
N PRO A 70 -10.19 -17.95 8.03
CA PRO A 70 -10.87 -16.73 7.57
C PRO A 70 -10.71 -15.54 8.49
N ASN A 71 -9.73 -15.56 9.37
CA ASN A 71 -9.53 -14.49 10.34
C ASN A 71 -8.43 -13.52 9.96
N GLN A 72 -8.02 -13.54 8.70
CA GLN A 72 -6.94 -12.68 8.23
C GLN A 72 -7.28 -11.20 8.43
N GLN A 73 -6.26 -10.42 8.75
CA GLN A 73 -6.44 -9.00 8.99
C GLN A 73 -6.53 -8.22 7.66
N MET A 74 -5.96 -8.78 6.61
CA MET A 74 -6.08 -8.23 5.28
C MET A 74 -5.81 -9.35 4.30
N THR A 75 -6.48 -9.33 3.15
CA THR A 75 -6.21 -10.26 2.08
C THR A 75 -5.48 -9.51 0.97
N GLY A 76 -4.31 -10.01 0.59
CA GLY A 76 -3.67 -9.56 -0.63
C GLY A 76 -4.18 -10.44 -1.75
N LEU A 77 -4.66 -9.83 -2.82
CA LEU A 77 -5.22 -10.59 -3.93
C LEU A 77 -4.41 -10.35 -5.19
N ILE A 78 -3.92 -11.44 -5.78
CA ILE A 78 -3.20 -11.37 -7.04
C ILE A 78 -3.98 -12.17 -8.06
N TRP A 79 -4.47 -11.51 -9.10
CA TRP A 79 -5.11 -12.20 -10.20
C TRP A 79 -4.01 -12.75 -11.11
N PHE A 80 -3.40 -13.84 -10.66
CA PHE A 80 -2.18 -14.36 -11.28
C PHE A 80 -2.37 -14.79 -12.72
N GLY A 81 -3.57 -15.22 -13.08
CA GLY A 81 -3.85 -15.55 -14.47
C GLY A 81 -3.70 -14.36 -15.40
N ARG A 82 -3.82 -13.14 -14.85
CA ARG A 82 -3.71 -11.94 -15.65
C ARG A 82 -2.36 -11.27 -15.50
N PHE A 83 -1.80 -11.32 -14.29
CA PHE A 83 -0.61 -10.54 -13.98
C PHE A 83 0.65 -11.35 -13.74
N SER A 84 0.65 -12.64 -14.15
CA SER A 84 1.79 -13.51 -13.87
C SER A 84 3.11 -12.98 -14.42
N GLU A 85 3.06 -12.28 -15.56
CA GLU A 85 4.31 -11.80 -16.15
C GLU A 85 4.98 -10.70 -15.34
N TYR A 86 4.27 -10.12 -14.37
CA TYR A 86 4.84 -9.08 -13.52
C TYR A 86 5.43 -9.64 -12.24
N PHE A 87 5.57 -10.96 -12.16
CA PHE A 87 6.18 -11.61 -11.01
C PHE A 87 7.29 -12.54 -11.48
N SER A 88 8.47 -12.37 -10.91
CA SER A 88 9.61 -13.22 -11.23
C SER A 88 9.65 -14.46 -10.36
N TYR A 89 8.68 -14.62 -9.45
CA TYR A 89 8.61 -15.78 -8.56
C TYR A 89 7.15 -16.23 -8.45
N LYS A 90 6.97 -17.37 -7.80
CA LYS A 90 5.62 -17.88 -7.53
C LYS A 90 5.16 -17.26 -6.22
N PRO A 91 4.25 -16.29 -6.26
CA PRO A 91 3.90 -15.56 -5.05
C PRO A 91 3.40 -16.43 -3.91
N GLU A 92 2.60 -17.44 -4.23
CA GLU A 92 2.03 -18.29 -3.19
C GLU A 92 3.10 -19.10 -2.46
N LYS A 93 4.26 -19.28 -3.08
CA LYS A 93 5.35 -20.03 -2.45
C LYS A 93 6.38 -19.11 -1.84
N PHE A 94 6.79 -18.12 -2.60
CA PHE A 94 7.86 -17.24 -2.13
C PHE A 94 7.44 -16.35 -0.96
N LEU A 95 6.20 -15.87 -0.99
CA LEU A 95 5.77 -14.90 0.02
C LEU A 95 5.23 -15.53 1.31
N LYS A 96 5.01 -16.84 1.28
CA LYS A 96 4.45 -17.50 2.45
C LYS A 96 5.37 -17.34 3.66
N ARG A 97 4.79 -16.87 4.75
CA ARG A 97 5.49 -16.67 6.01
C ARG A 97 6.50 -15.52 6.02
N LYS A 98 6.47 -14.70 5.00
CA LYS A 98 7.37 -13.55 4.95
C LYS A 98 6.73 -12.33 5.57
N ASN A 99 7.57 -11.50 6.16
CA ASN A 99 7.16 -10.19 6.61
C ASN A 99 7.40 -9.25 5.44
N VAL A 100 6.36 -8.56 5.04
CA VAL A 100 6.44 -7.68 3.86
C VAL A 100 5.75 -6.36 4.10
N CYS A 101 6.05 -5.40 3.25
CA CYS A 101 5.30 -4.16 3.17
C CYS A 101 4.79 -4.08 1.74
N VAL A 102 3.49 -3.86 1.58
CA VAL A 102 2.90 -3.76 0.25
C VAL A 102 2.22 -2.43 0.09
N LYS A 103 2.41 -1.82 -1.06
CA LYS A 103 1.77 -0.54 -1.34
C LYS A 103 0.62 -0.76 -2.31
N GLY A 104 -0.55 -0.27 -1.98
CA GLY A 104 -1.69 -0.41 -2.85
C GLY A 104 -2.93 0.23 -2.29
N TYR A 105 -3.98 0.16 -3.07
CA TYR A 105 -5.27 0.71 -2.69
C TYR A 105 -5.97 -0.30 -1.78
N ILE A 106 -6.44 0.17 -0.64
CA ILE A 106 -7.13 -0.69 0.31
C ILE A 106 -8.62 -0.64 0.01
N SER A 107 -9.19 -1.80 -0.26
CA SER A 107 -10.61 -1.91 -0.55
C SER A 107 -11.25 -2.90 0.43
N GLU A 108 -12.52 -3.13 0.24
CA GLU A 108 -13.23 -4.07 1.08
C GLU A 108 -14.04 -4.99 0.21
N TYR A 109 -14.02 -6.26 0.50
CA TYR A 109 -14.79 -7.23 -0.23
C TYR A 109 -15.49 -8.13 0.77
N GLU A 110 -16.83 -8.11 0.73
CA GLU A 110 -17.64 -8.90 1.66
C GLU A 110 -17.23 -8.69 3.11
N GLY A 111 -17.03 -7.44 3.46
CA GLY A 111 -16.69 -7.09 4.84
C GLY A 111 -15.23 -7.33 5.21
N LYS A 112 -14.40 -7.78 4.28
CA LYS A 112 -12.99 -8.05 4.58
C LYS A 112 -12.11 -7.02 3.90
N THR A 113 -11.06 -6.61 4.61
CA THR A 113 -10.09 -5.67 4.06
C THR A 113 -9.24 -6.38 3.02
N GLN A 114 -9.03 -5.74 1.88
CA GLN A 114 -8.36 -6.37 0.75
C GLN A 114 -7.49 -5.37 0.01
N MET A 115 -6.40 -5.87 -0.55
CA MET A 115 -5.56 -5.05 -1.42
C MET A 115 -5.24 -5.89 -2.66
N GLU A 116 -5.52 -5.33 -3.84
CA GLU A 116 -5.18 -6.02 -5.07
C GLU A 116 -3.72 -5.71 -5.41
N ILE A 117 -2.97 -6.72 -5.77
CA ILE A 117 -1.55 -6.59 -6.07
C ILE A 117 -1.34 -7.07 -7.49
N ARG A 118 -0.77 -6.23 -8.33
CA ARG A 118 -0.61 -6.53 -9.76
C ARG A 118 0.82 -6.74 -10.18
N THR A 119 1.77 -6.36 -9.36
CA THR A 119 3.17 -6.52 -9.70
C THR A 119 3.98 -6.71 -8.43
N GLU A 120 5.07 -7.46 -8.56
CA GLU A 120 5.95 -7.67 -7.42
C GLU A 120 6.58 -6.37 -6.93
N LYS A 121 6.56 -5.33 -7.75
CA LYS A 121 7.13 -4.04 -7.34
C LYS A 121 6.36 -3.39 -6.21
N GLN A 122 5.12 -3.81 -6.00
CA GLN A 122 4.34 -3.30 -4.88
C GLN A 122 4.77 -3.91 -3.56
N ILE A 123 5.56 -4.98 -3.59
CA ILE A 123 5.90 -5.76 -2.42
C ILE A 123 7.37 -5.62 -2.09
N LYS A 124 7.68 -5.31 -0.84
CA LYS A 124 9.05 -5.28 -0.37
C LYS A 124 9.17 -6.18 0.84
N LEU A 125 10.21 -7.01 0.85
CA LEU A 125 10.44 -7.85 2.01
C LEU A 125 10.95 -6.98 3.14
N LYS A 126 10.47 -7.25 4.34
CA LYS A 126 10.89 -6.50 5.50
C LYS A 126 11.76 -7.42 6.32
N GLU A 127 12.96 -6.96 6.64
CA GLU A 127 13.90 -7.79 7.39
C GLU A 127 13.93 -7.51 8.85
#